data_a4f6ab865f4ec5884229cbe7a3c43d31
#
_entry.id   a4f6ab865f4ec5884229cbe7a3c43d31
#
_cell.length_a   1.000
_cell.length_b   1.000
_cell.length_c   1.000
_cell.angle_alpha   90.00
_cell.angle_beta   90.00
_cell.angle_gamma   90.00
#
_symmetry.space_group_name_H-M   'P 1'
#
loop_
_entity.id
_entity.type
_entity.pdbx_description
1 polymer ?
#
loop_
_entity_poly.entity_id
_entity_poly.type
_entity_poly.pdbx_seq_one_letter_code
_entity_poly.pdbx_strand_id
1 'polypeptide(L)'
;MKVEYGELKDRYGEIQLFPESIDDLWHLRHLITSGDLVFATTFRSVDTAPDKIRPEKAEKRPVRLGLRIDRVEFSEHGIRLRLTGVIEHGVDTGAYHTINVEIGFEISVIKQWRPIDLERIDRAVKASVYGVIHILTIEEGEAELFRLRQYGPESVITITSGSGKGSDTDTRAGFFGQVLTVIADITGPLIIAGPGFIKDDFIRFAKNRSSTSADRAIVVETRRIGRGAVQEVIGKGALDKLIDDLQLSREVKMMEEVLLRISQDSAVAYGRQQVGEAIEFGAVEQVLIADTLLRDEDVMHLIEKAEAMRATIVVLSSSFEPGERLVALGGIAALLRYRLVK
;
A
#
# COMPACT_ATOMS: atom_id res chain seq x y z
N MET A 1 -12.08 -1.36 -0.65
CA MET A 1 -12.48 -1.22 -2.09
C MET A 1 -13.70 -2.08 -2.39
N LYS A 2 -14.75 -1.51 -2.96
CA LYS A 2 -15.89 -2.28 -3.48
C LYS A 2 -15.64 -2.58 -4.96
N VAL A 3 -16.05 -3.78 -5.41
CA VAL A 3 -15.77 -4.27 -6.76
C VAL A 3 -17.01 -4.95 -7.34
N GLU A 4 -17.30 -4.66 -8.61
CA GLU A 4 -18.35 -5.34 -9.37
C GLU A 4 -17.71 -5.93 -10.64
N TYR A 5 -17.82 -7.25 -10.79
CA TYR A 5 -17.24 -7.97 -11.92
C TYR A 5 -18.26 -8.01 -13.06
N GLY A 6 -17.85 -7.55 -14.24
CA GLY A 6 -18.57 -7.81 -15.48
C GLY A 6 -18.31 -9.25 -16.01
N GLU A 7 -18.76 -9.51 -17.22
CA GLU A 7 -18.45 -10.78 -17.89
C GLU A 7 -16.98 -10.78 -18.35
N LEU A 8 -16.18 -11.70 -17.82
CA LEU A 8 -14.77 -11.87 -18.20
C LEU A 8 -14.65 -13.09 -19.14
N LYS A 9 -14.26 -12.85 -20.41
CA LYS A 9 -13.94 -13.91 -21.37
C LYS A 9 -12.43 -14.06 -21.47
N ASP A 10 -11.91 -15.20 -21.11
CA ASP A 10 -10.46 -15.47 -21.05
C ASP A 10 -9.70 -14.40 -20.25
N ARG A 11 -10.30 -13.92 -19.15
CA ARG A 11 -9.80 -12.82 -18.31
C ARG A 11 -9.76 -11.44 -18.99
N TYR A 12 -10.36 -11.27 -20.15
CA TYR A 12 -10.58 -9.95 -20.75
C TYR A 12 -11.99 -9.48 -20.47
N GLY A 13 -12.16 -8.26 -20.01
CA GLY A 13 -13.47 -7.67 -19.76
C GLY A 13 -13.43 -6.50 -18.80
N GLU A 14 -14.63 -6.06 -18.40
CA GLU A 14 -14.84 -4.92 -17.52
C GLU A 14 -14.89 -5.34 -16.05
N ILE A 15 -14.17 -4.59 -15.20
CA ILE A 15 -14.35 -4.62 -13.75
C ILE A 15 -14.63 -3.20 -13.29
N GLN A 16 -15.70 -3.00 -12.51
CA GLN A 16 -16.04 -1.73 -11.88
C GLN A 16 -15.40 -1.67 -10.50
N LEU A 17 -14.73 -0.57 -10.21
CA LEU A 17 -13.92 -0.37 -9.02
C LEU A 17 -14.36 0.91 -8.31
N PHE A 18 -14.61 0.79 -6.99
CA PHE A 18 -15.06 1.88 -6.13
C PHE A 18 -14.05 2.02 -4.97
N PRO A 19 -13.09 2.93 -5.04
CA PRO A 19 -12.15 3.15 -3.95
C PRO A 19 -12.87 3.77 -2.75
N GLU A 20 -12.72 3.16 -1.57
CA GLU A 20 -13.30 3.59 -0.29
C GLU A 20 -12.22 4.16 0.65
N SER A 21 -10.94 3.99 0.29
CA SER A 21 -9.80 4.41 1.09
C SER A 21 -8.64 4.91 0.21
N ILE A 22 -7.64 5.53 0.85
CA ILE A 22 -6.39 5.92 0.18
C ILE A 22 -5.62 4.68 -0.29
N ASP A 23 -5.67 3.60 0.48
CA ASP A 23 -5.05 2.33 0.14
C ASP A 23 -5.62 1.76 -1.16
N ASP A 24 -6.92 1.96 -1.41
CA ASP A 24 -7.56 1.55 -2.66
C ASP A 24 -7.06 2.35 -3.85
N LEU A 25 -6.84 3.66 -3.70
CA LEU A 25 -6.22 4.47 -4.75
C LEU A 25 -4.79 4.02 -5.07
N TRP A 26 -4.05 3.60 -4.04
CA TRP A 26 -2.73 3.01 -4.23
C TRP A 26 -2.82 1.68 -4.99
N HIS A 27 -3.78 0.81 -4.67
CA HIS A 27 -4.02 -0.41 -5.45
C HIS A 27 -4.37 -0.10 -6.90
N LEU A 28 -5.26 0.88 -7.16
CA LEU A 28 -5.64 1.31 -8.50
C LEU A 28 -4.45 1.81 -9.33
N ARG A 29 -3.49 2.51 -8.71
CA ARG A 29 -2.24 2.92 -9.37
C ARG A 29 -1.50 1.75 -10.01
N HIS A 30 -1.53 0.59 -9.39
CA HIS A 30 -0.83 -0.61 -9.85
C HIS A 30 -1.70 -1.52 -10.73
N LEU A 31 -3.02 -1.38 -10.63
CA LEU A 31 -3.98 -2.12 -11.45
C LEU A 31 -4.12 -1.53 -12.85
N ILE A 32 -4.03 -0.18 -12.95
CA ILE A 32 -4.23 0.54 -14.20
C ILE A 32 -2.87 0.84 -14.82
N THR A 33 -2.69 0.44 -16.08
CA THR A 33 -1.47 0.63 -16.84
C THR A 33 -1.73 1.40 -18.14
N SER A 34 -0.66 1.87 -18.77
CA SER A 34 -0.76 2.45 -20.12
C SER A 34 -1.36 1.43 -21.08
N GLY A 35 -2.26 1.88 -21.95
CA GLY A 35 -3.00 1.04 -22.89
C GLY A 35 -4.33 0.51 -22.36
N ASP A 36 -4.62 0.58 -21.05
CA ASP A 36 -5.92 0.18 -20.51
C ASP A 36 -7.02 1.16 -20.89
N LEU A 37 -8.24 0.68 -21.07
CA LEU A 37 -9.41 1.51 -21.35
C LEU A 37 -10.18 1.73 -20.05
N VAL A 38 -10.30 2.99 -19.62
CA VAL A 38 -10.95 3.38 -18.37
C VAL A 38 -12.16 4.27 -18.64
N PHE A 39 -13.32 3.88 -18.16
CA PHE A 39 -14.53 4.69 -18.19
C PHE A 39 -14.77 5.35 -16.84
N ALA A 40 -15.15 6.63 -16.88
CA ALA A 40 -15.58 7.36 -15.70
C ALA A 40 -16.52 8.50 -16.07
N THR A 41 -17.32 8.94 -15.10
CA THR A 41 -18.14 10.15 -15.23
C THR A 41 -17.31 11.35 -14.77
N THR A 42 -17.06 12.28 -15.67
CA THR A 42 -16.29 13.52 -15.40
C THR A 42 -17.13 14.75 -15.74
N PHE A 43 -16.72 15.92 -15.24
CA PHE A 43 -17.43 17.18 -15.53
C PHE A 43 -16.70 17.93 -16.63
N ARG A 44 -17.40 18.21 -17.74
CA ARG A 44 -16.89 19.04 -18.84
C ARG A 44 -17.71 20.29 -19.06
N SER A 45 -16.99 21.37 -19.40
CA SER A 45 -17.63 22.58 -19.92
C SER A 45 -18.17 22.29 -21.31
N VAL A 46 -19.46 22.38 -21.51
CA VAL A 46 -20.06 22.31 -22.86
C VAL A 46 -20.03 23.72 -23.40
N ASP A 47 -19.26 23.98 -24.45
CA ASP A 47 -19.32 25.24 -25.16
C ASP A 47 -20.70 25.38 -25.82
N THR A 48 -21.54 26.22 -25.22
CA THR A 48 -22.79 26.68 -25.83
C THR A 48 -22.46 27.80 -26.80
N ALA A 49 -22.46 27.49 -28.11
CA ALA A 49 -22.49 28.36 -29.28
C ALA A 49 -21.70 29.68 -29.28
N PRO A 50 -20.96 29.98 -30.36
CA PRO A 50 -20.02 31.09 -30.46
C PRO A 50 -20.62 32.51 -30.55
N ASP A 51 -21.87 32.73 -30.17
CA ASP A 51 -22.61 33.97 -30.52
C ASP A 51 -22.97 34.87 -29.32
N LYS A 52 -22.24 34.79 -28.19
CA LYS A 52 -22.43 35.75 -27.08
C LYS A 52 -21.15 36.53 -26.75
N ILE A 53 -21.26 37.86 -26.81
CA ILE A 53 -20.25 38.89 -26.58
C ILE A 53 -19.67 38.88 -25.13
N ARG A 54 -20.19 38.07 -24.21
CA ARG A 54 -19.63 37.77 -22.90
C ARG A 54 -19.71 36.25 -22.64
N PRO A 55 -18.60 35.55 -22.43
CA PRO A 55 -18.64 34.16 -22.02
C PRO A 55 -19.21 34.07 -20.58
N GLU A 56 -20.48 33.71 -20.45
CA GLU A 56 -20.98 33.15 -19.21
C GLU A 56 -20.16 31.89 -18.90
N LYS A 57 -19.78 31.69 -17.64
CA LYS A 57 -19.05 30.50 -17.18
C LYS A 57 -19.80 29.27 -17.70
N ALA A 58 -19.16 28.54 -18.65
CA ALA A 58 -19.77 27.38 -19.26
C ALA A 58 -20.21 26.37 -18.17
N GLU A 59 -21.46 25.98 -18.17
CA GLU A 59 -22.01 25.01 -17.24
C GLU A 59 -21.28 23.69 -17.42
N LYS A 60 -20.69 23.18 -16.33
CA LYS A 60 -20.07 21.87 -16.31
C LYS A 60 -21.15 20.81 -16.23
N ARG A 61 -21.25 19.96 -17.23
CA ARG A 61 -22.18 18.83 -17.25
C ARG A 61 -21.44 17.51 -17.01
N PRO A 62 -22.06 16.58 -16.27
CA PRO A 62 -21.49 15.25 -16.11
C PRO A 62 -21.52 14.53 -17.48
N VAL A 63 -20.38 13.99 -17.88
CA VAL A 63 -20.22 13.24 -19.13
C VAL A 63 -19.44 11.96 -18.82
N ARG A 64 -19.94 10.82 -19.30
CA ARG A 64 -19.21 9.55 -19.20
C ARG A 64 -18.24 9.47 -20.39
N LEU A 65 -16.95 9.34 -20.09
CA LEU A 65 -15.88 9.24 -21.07
C LEU A 65 -15.12 7.91 -20.90
N GLY A 66 -14.68 7.34 -22.02
CA GLY A 66 -13.73 6.22 -22.05
C GLY A 66 -12.37 6.74 -22.52
N LEU A 67 -11.36 6.62 -21.67
CA LEU A 67 -9.99 7.05 -21.93
C LEU A 67 -9.09 5.84 -22.16
N ARG A 68 -8.34 5.86 -23.28
CA ARG A 68 -7.16 5.01 -23.44
C ARG A 68 -6.04 5.63 -22.63
N ILE A 69 -5.65 4.97 -21.54
CA ILE A 69 -4.70 5.52 -20.58
C ILE A 69 -3.29 5.58 -21.17
N ASP A 70 -2.64 6.70 -21.00
CA ASP A 70 -1.24 6.95 -21.36
C ASP A 70 -0.39 7.03 -20.08
N ARG A 71 -0.87 7.76 -19.04
CA ARG A 71 -0.15 8.00 -17.80
C ARG A 71 -1.03 7.86 -16.58
N VAL A 72 -0.45 7.23 -15.54
CA VAL A 72 -1.05 7.06 -14.21
C VAL A 72 -0.14 7.70 -13.17
N GLU A 73 -0.64 8.70 -12.44
CA GLU A 73 0.10 9.43 -11.42
C GLU A 73 -0.67 9.39 -10.10
N PHE A 74 0.00 8.96 -9.04
CA PHE A 74 -0.56 8.97 -7.69
C PHE A 74 0.09 10.09 -6.87
N SER A 75 -0.72 10.94 -6.26
CA SER A 75 -0.26 11.99 -5.38
C SER A 75 -0.61 11.65 -3.94
N GLU A 76 0.38 11.28 -3.13
CA GLU A 76 0.21 10.98 -1.70
C GLU A 76 -0.28 12.22 -0.94
N HIS A 77 0.24 13.40 -1.26
CA HIS A 77 -0.14 14.67 -0.62
C HIS A 77 -1.54 15.17 -1.05
N GLY A 78 -2.00 14.77 -2.22
CA GLY A 78 -3.29 15.21 -2.79
C GLY A 78 -4.40 14.18 -2.68
N ILE A 79 -4.15 12.98 -2.13
CA ILE A 79 -5.13 11.90 -1.93
C ILE A 79 -5.95 11.63 -3.21
N ARG A 80 -5.27 11.59 -4.36
CA ARG A 80 -5.91 11.36 -5.67
C ARG A 80 -5.04 10.59 -6.63
N LEU A 81 -5.69 9.83 -7.49
CA LEU A 81 -5.09 9.15 -8.62
C LEU A 81 -5.47 9.90 -9.90
N ARG A 82 -4.48 10.34 -10.68
CA ARG A 82 -4.68 11.01 -11.95
C ARG A 82 -4.45 10.03 -13.09
N LEU A 83 -5.48 9.85 -13.91
CA LEU A 83 -5.46 9.01 -15.09
C LEU A 83 -5.51 9.93 -16.32
N THR A 84 -4.41 10.04 -17.04
CA THR A 84 -4.32 10.88 -18.24
C THR A 84 -4.25 10.00 -19.48
N GLY A 85 -5.03 10.34 -20.50
CA GLY A 85 -5.06 9.58 -21.75
C GLY A 85 -5.90 10.26 -22.83
N VAL A 86 -6.06 9.56 -23.94
CA VAL A 86 -6.84 10.01 -25.10
C VAL A 86 -8.28 9.53 -24.96
N ILE A 87 -9.23 10.40 -25.20
CA ILE A 87 -10.65 10.04 -25.23
C ILE A 87 -10.89 9.12 -26.44
N GLU A 88 -11.28 7.89 -26.19
CA GLU A 88 -11.63 6.91 -27.20
C GLU A 88 -13.14 6.78 -27.35
N HIS A 89 -13.88 6.98 -26.24
CA HIS A 89 -15.33 6.93 -26.21
C HIS A 89 -15.93 8.15 -25.51
N GLY A 90 -16.95 8.74 -26.14
CA GLY A 90 -17.67 9.89 -25.62
C GLY A 90 -17.49 11.14 -26.46
N VAL A 91 -17.66 12.32 -25.86
CA VAL A 91 -17.49 13.62 -26.53
C VAL A 91 -16.00 13.94 -26.70
N ASP A 92 -15.65 14.66 -27.78
CA ASP A 92 -14.28 15.09 -28.12
C ASP A 92 -13.29 13.91 -28.25
N THR A 93 -13.71 12.83 -28.90
CA THR A 93 -12.83 11.68 -29.23
C THR A 93 -11.55 12.14 -29.93
N GLY A 94 -10.40 11.61 -29.49
CA GLY A 94 -9.07 12.00 -29.95
C GLY A 94 -8.41 13.12 -29.13
N ALA A 95 -9.14 13.82 -28.27
CA ALA A 95 -8.58 14.81 -27.38
C ALA A 95 -7.98 14.17 -26.11
N TYR A 96 -6.95 14.79 -25.55
CA TYR A 96 -6.42 14.40 -24.24
C TYR A 96 -7.34 14.84 -23.11
N HIS A 97 -7.50 13.97 -22.12
CA HIS A 97 -8.24 14.29 -20.90
C HIS A 97 -7.57 13.66 -19.67
N THR A 98 -7.82 14.24 -18.50
CA THR A 98 -7.36 13.70 -17.21
C THR A 98 -8.55 13.46 -16.30
N ILE A 99 -8.74 12.22 -15.86
CA ILE A 99 -9.67 11.83 -14.82
C ILE A 99 -8.94 11.88 -13.48
N ASN A 100 -9.52 12.59 -12.50
CA ASN A 100 -9.04 12.55 -11.12
C ASN A 100 -9.92 11.59 -10.34
N VAL A 101 -9.36 10.45 -9.98
CA VAL A 101 -10.01 9.44 -9.15
C VAL A 101 -9.74 9.76 -7.69
N GLU A 102 -10.79 9.94 -6.92
CA GLU A 102 -10.79 10.23 -5.49
C GLU A 102 -11.56 9.11 -4.75
N ILE A 103 -11.55 9.13 -3.43
CA ILE A 103 -12.34 8.20 -2.61
C ILE A 103 -13.83 8.37 -2.95
N GLY A 104 -14.53 7.27 -3.18
CA GLY A 104 -15.95 7.25 -3.59
C GLY A 104 -16.18 7.46 -5.08
N PHE A 105 -15.13 7.59 -5.90
CA PHE A 105 -15.26 7.81 -7.34
C PHE A 105 -15.30 6.48 -8.09
N GLU A 106 -16.40 6.23 -8.82
CA GLU A 106 -16.58 5.02 -9.62
C GLU A 106 -15.76 5.08 -10.91
N ILE A 107 -15.02 4.01 -11.20
CA ILE A 107 -14.36 3.78 -12.48
C ILE A 107 -14.66 2.37 -13.00
N SER A 108 -14.75 2.21 -14.32
CA SER A 108 -14.78 0.91 -14.99
C SER A 108 -13.49 0.73 -15.78
N VAL A 109 -12.80 -0.38 -15.57
CA VAL A 109 -11.54 -0.69 -16.26
C VAL A 109 -11.75 -1.89 -17.16
N ILE A 110 -11.42 -1.75 -18.45
CA ILE A 110 -11.49 -2.83 -19.44
C ILE A 110 -10.09 -3.15 -19.90
N LYS A 111 -9.67 -4.39 -19.66
CA LYS A 111 -8.34 -4.88 -20.01
C LYS A 111 -8.25 -6.40 -19.99
N GLN A 112 -7.10 -6.93 -20.39
CA GLN A 112 -6.70 -8.29 -20.08
C GLN A 112 -6.20 -8.36 -18.64
N TRP A 113 -6.98 -8.97 -17.75
CA TRP A 113 -6.67 -9.09 -16.32
C TRP A 113 -5.66 -10.19 -16.06
N ARG A 114 -4.50 -9.85 -15.53
CA ARG A 114 -3.48 -10.83 -15.12
C ARG A 114 -3.88 -11.47 -13.78
N PRO A 115 -3.43 -12.70 -13.47
CA PRO A 115 -3.69 -13.32 -12.16
C PRO A 115 -3.29 -12.41 -11.00
N ILE A 116 -2.13 -11.75 -11.10
CA ILE A 116 -1.61 -10.80 -10.11
C ILE A 116 -2.53 -9.58 -9.90
N ASP A 117 -3.21 -9.11 -10.96
CA ASP A 117 -4.16 -7.99 -10.86
C ASP A 117 -5.42 -8.44 -10.08
N LEU A 118 -5.95 -9.62 -10.37
CA LEU A 118 -7.13 -10.19 -9.68
C LEU A 118 -6.81 -10.48 -8.20
N GLU A 119 -5.64 -11.04 -7.90
CA GLU A 119 -5.19 -11.25 -6.53
C GLU A 119 -5.04 -9.92 -5.76
N ARG A 120 -4.58 -8.84 -6.43
CA ARG A 120 -4.50 -7.50 -5.85
C ARG A 120 -5.88 -6.93 -5.55
N ILE A 121 -6.86 -7.14 -6.43
CA ILE A 121 -8.26 -6.74 -6.20
C ILE A 121 -8.83 -7.46 -4.97
N ASP A 122 -8.67 -8.78 -4.90
CA ASP A 122 -9.15 -9.58 -3.77
C ASP A 122 -8.55 -9.12 -2.44
N ARG A 123 -7.26 -8.80 -2.43
CA ARG A 123 -6.58 -8.23 -1.25
C ARG A 123 -7.15 -6.89 -0.84
N ALA A 124 -7.36 -5.97 -1.79
CA ALA A 124 -7.92 -4.65 -1.51
C ALA A 124 -9.35 -4.76 -0.94
N VAL A 125 -10.16 -5.68 -1.45
CA VAL A 125 -11.51 -5.95 -0.91
C VAL A 125 -11.44 -6.47 0.52
N LYS A 126 -10.59 -7.45 0.80
CA LYS A 126 -10.43 -8.02 2.15
C LYS A 126 -9.89 -7.00 3.14
N ALA A 127 -8.92 -6.17 2.74
CA ALA A 127 -8.34 -5.15 3.62
C ALA A 127 -9.36 -4.13 4.15
N SER A 128 -10.39 -3.81 3.36
CA SER A 128 -11.47 -2.90 3.77
C SER A 128 -12.26 -3.38 4.99
N VAL A 129 -12.25 -4.68 5.28
CA VAL A 129 -13.01 -5.29 6.38
C VAL A 129 -12.33 -5.09 7.74
N TYR A 130 -11.00 -5.00 7.77
CA TYR A 130 -10.23 -5.04 9.03
C TYR A 130 -10.02 -3.68 9.71
N GLY A 131 -10.32 -2.58 9.02
CA GLY A 131 -10.13 -1.23 9.54
C GLY A 131 -8.64 -0.81 9.56
N VAL A 132 -8.40 0.38 10.09
CA VAL A 132 -7.07 0.99 10.13
C VAL A 132 -6.34 0.59 11.40
N ILE A 133 -5.17 -0.05 11.27
CA ILE A 133 -4.31 -0.40 12.40
C ILE A 133 -3.43 0.79 12.75
N HIS A 134 -3.30 1.05 14.05
CA HIS A 134 -2.41 2.06 14.59
C HIS A 134 -1.31 1.43 15.43
N ILE A 135 -0.10 1.97 15.32
CA ILE A 135 1.07 1.56 16.10
C ILE A 135 1.64 2.79 16.77
N LEU A 136 1.55 2.83 18.10
CA LEU A 136 2.20 3.83 18.93
C LEU A 136 3.57 3.29 19.34
N THR A 137 4.63 3.97 18.96
CA THR A 137 5.98 3.68 19.48
C THR A 137 6.31 4.70 20.56
N ILE A 138 6.81 4.25 21.70
CA ILE A 138 7.04 5.11 22.86
C ILE A 138 8.31 4.74 23.63
N GLU A 139 9.09 5.77 23.98
CA GLU A 139 10.19 5.70 24.93
C GLU A 139 10.20 6.94 25.84
N GLU A 140 11.26 7.13 26.66
CA GLU A 140 11.35 8.26 27.57
C GLU A 140 11.34 9.59 26.79
N GLY A 141 10.26 10.36 26.95
CA GLY A 141 10.11 11.70 26.37
C GLY A 141 9.82 11.76 24.88
N GLU A 142 9.68 10.64 24.21
CA GLU A 142 9.35 10.61 22.78
C GLU A 142 8.31 9.52 22.47
N ALA A 143 7.31 9.88 21.67
CA ALA A 143 6.33 8.93 21.13
C ALA A 143 5.97 9.30 19.69
N GLU A 144 5.76 8.30 18.88
CA GLU A 144 5.33 8.49 17.50
C GLU A 144 4.17 7.51 17.19
N LEU A 145 3.08 8.08 16.66
CA LEU A 145 1.93 7.31 16.21
C LEU A 145 2.01 7.08 14.71
N PHE A 146 1.92 5.83 14.33
CA PHE A 146 1.83 5.39 12.94
C PHE A 146 0.45 4.85 12.62
N ARG A 147 0.04 5.07 11.40
CA ARG A 147 -1.08 4.38 10.76
C ARG A 147 -0.51 3.37 9.77
N LEU A 148 -0.87 2.11 9.92
CA LEU A 148 -0.38 1.08 9.03
C LEU A 148 -1.24 1.04 7.78
N ARG A 149 -0.63 1.39 6.64
CA ARG A 149 -1.22 1.37 5.31
C ARG A 149 -0.78 0.12 4.55
N GLN A 150 -1.48 -0.20 3.46
CA GLN A 150 -1.11 -1.30 2.57
C GLN A 150 0.27 -1.11 1.91
N TYR A 151 0.72 0.13 1.78
CA TYR A 151 2.02 0.50 1.20
C TYR A 151 3.10 0.81 2.25
N GLY A 152 2.79 0.71 3.52
CA GLY A 152 3.76 0.91 4.60
C GLY A 152 3.23 1.77 5.75
N PRO A 153 4.07 2.03 6.77
CA PRO A 153 3.72 2.87 7.90
C PRO A 153 3.72 4.36 7.52
N GLU A 154 2.59 5.01 7.72
CA GLU A 154 2.40 6.46 7.62
C GLU A 154 2.56 7.08 9.01
N SER A 155 3.53 7.99 9.21
CA SER A 155 3.65 8.75 10.46
C SER A 155 2.51 9.75 10.56
N VAL A 156 1.76 9.68 11.66
CA VAL A 156 0.60 10.55 11.92
C VAL A 156 1.00 11.76 12.75
N ILE A 157 1.71 11.52 13.85
CA ILE A 157 2.16 12.57 14.77
C ILE A 157 3.34 12.09 15.61
N THR A 158 4.28 12.99 15.84
CA THR A 158 5.38 12.81 16.79
C THR A 158 5.13 13.70 18.00
N ILE A 159 5.28 13.15 19.20
CA ILE A 159 5.12 13.83 20.49
C ILE A 159 6.45 13.77 21.21
N THR A 160 6.99 14.93 21.57
CA THR A 160 8.21 15.02 22.37
C THR A 160 7.91 15.75 23.67
N SER A 161 8.44 15.25 24.79
CA SER A 161 8.37 15.99 26.05
C SER A 161 9.24 17.25 25.94
N GLY A 162 8.63 18.44 26.13
CA GLY A 162 9.40 19.68 26.17
C GLY A 162 10.43 19.63 27.30
N SER A 163 11.62 20.17 27.07
CA SER A 163 12.69 20.32 28.06
C SER A 163 12.36 21.39 29.16
N GLY A 164 11.16 21.27 29.75
CA GLY A 164 10.72 22.14 30.84
C GLY A 164 11.40 21.76 32.15
N LYS A 165 11.83 22.76 32.92
CA LYS A 165 12.36 22.63 34.29
C LYS A 165 11.26 22.28 35.31
N GLY A 166 10.58 21.12 35.10
CA GLY A 166 9.64 20.52 36.07
C GLY A 166 10.29 19.34 36.80
N SER A 167 9.69 18.87 37.90
CA SER A 167 10.11 17.60 38.49
C SER A 167 9.89 16.50 37.45
N ASP A 168 10.79 15.53 37.36
CA ASP A 168 10.72 14.43 36.36
C ASP A 168 9.35 13.73 36.31
N THR A 169 8.67 13.63 37.47
CA THR A 169 7.33 13.04 37.61
C THR A 169 6.22 13.86 36.96
N ASP A 170 6.24 15.18 37.06
CA ASP A 170 5.24 16.06 36.47
C ASP A 170 5.40 16.14 34.95
N THR A 171 6.65 16.16 34.49
CA THR A 171 6.98 16.20 33.07
C THR A 171 6.54 14.88 32.38
N ARG A 172 6.76 13.73 33.03
CA ARG A 172 6.38 12.41 32.51
C ARG A 172 4.87 12.21 32.48
N ALA A 173 4.17 12.65 33.54
CA ALA A 173 2.70 12.59 33.58
C ALA A 173 2.07 13.49 32.52
N GLY A 174 2.63 14.66 32.29
CA GLY A 174 2.23 15.59 31.21
C GLY A 174 2.43 14.98 29.83
N PHE A 175 3.59 14.38 29.58
CA PHE A 175 3.89 13.64 28.33
C PHE A 175 2.90 12.50 28.08
N PHE A 176 2.69 11.63 29.07
CA PHE A 176 1.72 10.55 28.98
C PHE A 176 0.29 11.06 28.74
N GLY A 177 -0.05 12.22 29.32
CA GLY A 177 -1.34 12.86 29.09
C GLY A 177 -1.53 13.29 27.63
N GLN A 178 -0.49 13.87 27.00
CA GLN A 178 -0.52 14.22 25.58
C GLN A 178 -0.66 12.99 24.68
N VAL A 179 0.12 11.93 24.94
CA VAL A 179 0.03 10.66 24.22
C VAL A 179 -1.37 10.05 24.34
N LEU A 180 -1.93 10.09 25.56
CA LEU A 180 -3.29 9.56 25.82
C LEU A 180 -4.35 10.32 25.02
N THR A 181 -4.24 11.65 24.92
CA THR A 181 -5.17 12.46 24.12
C THR A 181 -5.13 12.06 22.63
N VAL A 182 -3.94 11.79 22.10
CA VAL A 182 -3.77 11.40 20.70
C VAL A 182 -4.39 10.04 20.39
N ILE A 183 -4.31 9.08 21.32
CA ILE A 183 -4.89 7.74 21.11
C ILE A 183 -6.35 7.62 21.50
N ALA A 184 -6.96 8.63 22.14
CA ALA A 184 -8.32 8.58 22.67
C ALA A 184 -9.37 8.27 21.58
N ASP A 185 -9.22 8.86 20.39
CA ASP A 185 -10.15 8.73 19.28
C ASP A 185 -9.91 7.50 18.40
N ILE A 186 -8.92 6.67 18.75
CA ILE A 186 -8.61 5.45 17.97
C ILE A 186 -9.64 4.37 18.35
N THR A 187 -10.49 4.04 17.38
CA THR A 187 -11.51 2.98 17.52
C THR A 187 -11.04 1.62 16.99
N GLY A 188 -10.06 1.61 16.09
CA GLY A 188 -9.48 0.41 15.48
C GLY A 188 -8.42 -0.26 16.36
N PRO A 189 -7.77 -1.33 15.84
CA PRO A 189 -6.67 -2.01 16.51
C PRO A 189 -5.52 -1.04 16.83
N LEU A 190 -5.00 -1.12 18.06
CA LEU A 190 -3.88 -0.33 18.53
C LEU A 190 -2.78 -1.26 19.08
N ILE A 191 -1.56 -1.04 18.63
CA ILE A 191 -0.37 -1.68 19.18
C ILE A 191 0.47 -0.60 19.85
N ILE A 192 0.97 -0.89 21.05
CA ILE A 192 1.87 -0.02 21.79
C ILE A 192 3.23 -0.72 21.88
N ALA A 193 4.25 -0.13 21.28
CA ALA A 193 5.58 -0.70 21.15
C ALA A 193 6.65 0.24 21.68
N GLY A 194 7.75 -0.31 22.16
CA GLY A 194 8.90 0.48 22.61
C GLY A 194 9.90 -0.34 23.41
N PRO A 195 11.12 0.19 23.60
CA PRO A 195 12.13 -0.43 24.44
C PRO A 195 11.81 -0.25 25.93
N GLY A 196 12.29 -1.17 26.73
CA GLY A 196 12.23 -1.09 28.21
C GLY A 196 10.83 -0.97 28.77
N PHE A 197 10.68 -0.31 29.91
CA PHE A 197 9.45 -0.31 30.72
C PHE A 197 8.50 0.87 30.45
N ILE A 198 8.87 1.86 29.62
CA ILE A 198 8.07 3.07 29.41
C ILE A 198 6.69 2.78 28.84
N LYS A 199 6.59 1.85 27.91
CA LYS A 199 5.30 1.40 27.36
C LYS A 199 4.38 0.79 28.42
N ASP A 200 4.95 0.06 29.38
CA ASP A 200 4.21 -0.57 30.48
C ASP A 200 3.75 0.50 31.50
N ASP A 201 4.60 1.48 31.79
CA ASP A 201 4.28 2.63 32.62
C ASP A 201 3.16 3.48 31.98
N PHE A 202 3.26 3.71 30.67
CA PHE A 202 2.20 4.42 29.94
C PHE A 202 0.88 3.67 29.97
N ILE A 203 0.86 2.35 29.79
CA ILE A 203 -0.35 1.55 29.86
C ILE A 203 -0.97 1.60 31.27
N ARG A 204 -0.16 1.50 32.33
CA ARG A 204 -0.65 1.67 33.71
C ARG A 204 -1.27 3.03 33.93
N PHE A 205 -0.62 4.09 33.44
CA PHE A 205 -1.13 5.46 33.51
C PHE A 205 -2.47 5.61 32.75
N ALA A 206 -2.58 5.03 31.54
CA ALA A 206 -3.77 5.09 30.71
C ALA A 206 -4.96 4.31 31.33
N LYS A 207 -4.69 3.13 31.88
CA LYS A 207 -5.71 2.31 32.61
C LYS A 207 -6.27 3.05 33.80
N ASN A 208 -5.44 3.72 34.59
CA ASN A 208 -5.87 4.54 35.73
C ASN A 208 -6.79 5.71 35.34
N ARG A 209 -6.84 6.06 34.03
CA ARG A 209 -7.71 7.09 33.45
C ARG A 209 -8.84 6.51 32.59
N SER A 210 -9.11 5.22 32.73
CA SER A 210 -10.19 4.50 32.02
C SER A 210 -10.14 4.65 30.50
N SER A 211 -8.94 4.58 29.91
CA SER A 211 -8.75 4.63 28.47
C SER A 211 -9.13 3.32 27.81
N THR A 212 -10.25 3.29 27.10
CA THR A 212 -10.73 2.10 26.37
C THR A 212 -9.80 1.68 25.24
N SER A 213 -9.10 2.62 24.62
CA SER A 213 -8.12 2.35 23.54
C SER A 213 -6.88 1.65 24.09
N ALA A 214 -6.36 2.09 25.25
CA ALA A 214 -5.21 1.45 25.89
C ALA A 214 -5.55 0.07 26.48
N ASP A 215 -6.77 -0.16 26.95
CA ASP A 215 -7.19 -1.46 27.50
C ASP A 215 -7.19 -2.57 26.43
N ARG A 216 -7.46 -2.22 25.19
CA ARG A 216 -7.50 -3.16 24.04
C ARG A 216 -6.19 -3.24 23.29
N ALA A 217 -5.21 -2.42 23.65
CA ALA A 217 -3.94 -2.36 22.96
C ALA A 217 -3.10 -3.63 23.14
N ILE A 218 -2.46 -4.07 22.07
CA ILE A 218 -1.45 -5.13 22.13
C ILE A 218 -0.10 -4.47 22.45
N VAL A 219 0.62 -5.02 23.43
CA VAL A 219 1.92 -4.51 23.86
C VAL A 219 3.04 -5.35 23.24
N VAL A 220 4.00 -4.68 22.60
CA VAL A 220 5.12 -5.33 21.93
C VAL A 220 6.44 -4.71 22.37
N GLU A 221 7.36 -5.54 22.82
CA GLU A 221 8.74 -5.11 23.09
C GLU A 221 9.49 -4.89 21.77
N THR A 222 10.16 -3.75 21.62
CA THR A 222 11.03 -3.43 20.49
C THR A 222 12.35 -2.87 20.95
N ARG A 223 13.37 -2.92 20.12
CA ARG A 223 14.73 -2.43 20.46
C ARG A 223 14.85 -0.93 20.33
N ARG A 224 13.94 -0.28 19.62
CA ARG A 224 13.93 1.14 19.29
C ARG A 224 12.50 1.64 19.09
N ILE A 225 12.33 2.93 18.85
CA ILE A 225 11.06 3.54 18.44
C ILE A 225 11.07 3.92 16.96
N GLY A 226 10.01 4.56 16.48
CA GLY A 226 9.88 5.05 15.10
C GLY A 226 9.64 3.93 14.09
N ARG A 227 9.93 4.19 12.82
CA ARG A 227 9.71 3.24 11.72
C ARG A 227 10.38 1.87 11.94
N GLY A 228 11.56 1.85 12.56
CA GLY A 228 12.27 0.61 12.88
C GLY A 228 11.52 -0.27 13.87
N ALA A 229 10.84 0.32 14.86
CA ALA A 229 9.97 -0.42 15.77
C ALA A 229 8.74 -0.99 15.07
N VAL A 230 8.14 -0.25 14.14
CA VAL A 230 7.01 -0.74 13.34
C VAL A 230 7.39 -2.01 12.60
N GLN A 231 8.59 -2.06 12.00
CA GLN A 231 9.10 -3.26 11.33
C GLN A 231 9.29 -4.43 12.28
N GLU A 232 9.87 -4.18 13.48
CA GLU A 232 10.01 -5.21 14.51
C GLU A 232 8.65 -5.76 14.96
N VAL A 233 7.62 -4.90 15.09
CA VAL A 233 6.24 -5.28 15.42
C VAL A 233 5.67 -6.22 14.35
N ILE A 234 5.84 -5.85 13.07
CA ILE A 234 5.37 -6.66 11.93
C ILE A 234 6.13 -8.00 11.88
N GLY A 235 7.46 -7.97 11.94
CA GLY A 235 8.31 -9.17 11.89
C GLY A 235 8.07 -10.15 13.04
N LYS A 236 7.69 -9.67 14.23
CA LYS A 236 7.32 -10.52 15.38
C LYS A 236 5.95 -11.20 15.26
N GLY A 237 5.22 -10.97 14.17
CA GLY A 237 3.89 -11.54 13.98
C GLY A 237 2.83 -11.03 14.97
N ALA A 238 3.07 -9.88 15.61
CA ALA A 238 2.10 -9.28 16.53
C ALA A 238 0.79 -8.92 15.81
N LEU A 239 0.86 -8.70 14.51
CA LEU A 239 -0.27 -8.44 13.63
C LEU A 239 -0.99 -9.71 13.18
N ASP A 240 -0.31 -10.87 13.15
CA ASP A 240 -0.88 -12.14 12.69
C ASP A 240 -2.09 -12.55 13.56
N LYS A 241 -2.12 -12.13 14.84
CA LYS A 241 -3.26 -12.33 15.74
C LYS A 241 -4.45 -11.42 15.45
N LEU A 242 -4.21 -10.31 14.77
CA LEU A 242 -5.24 -9.32 14.43
C LEU A 242 -5.74 -9.51 13.00
N ILE A 243 -4.87 -9.97 12.12
CA ILE A 243 -5.16 -10.06 10.69
C ILE A 243 -4.30 -11.19 10.09
N ASP A 244 -4.92 -12.30 9.77
CA ASP A 244 -4.26 -13.45 9.11
C ASP A 244 -3.66 -13.13 7.74
N ASP A 245 -3.88 -11.92 7.18
CA ASP A 245 -3.59 -11.60 5.78
C ASP A 245 -3.04 -10.18 5.54
N LEU A 246 -2.27 -9.61 6.48
CA LEU A 246 -1.55 -8.37 6.17
C LEU A 246 -0.45 -8.64 5.15
N GLN A 247 -0.57 -8.03 3.98
CA GLN A 247 0.45 -8.07 2.93
C GLN A 247 1.83 -7.70 3.48
N LEU A 248 1.90 -6.68 4.34
CA LEU A 248 3.15 -6.21 4.94
C LEU A 248 3.84 -7.29 5.80
N SER A 249 3.08 -8.09 6.57
CA SER A 249 3.64 -9.23 7.30
C SER A 249 4.25 -10.26 6.35
N ARG A 250 3.57 -10.53 5.24
CA ARG A 250 4.08 -11.45 4.20
C ARG A 250 5.32 -10.89 3.51
N GLU A 251 5.33 -9.58 3.19
CA GLU A 251 6.49 -8.90 2.59
C GLU A 251 7.73 -8.99 3.49
N VAL A 252 7.59 -8.70 4.78
CA VAL A 252 8.69 -8.80 5.75
C VAL A 252 9.21 -10.22 5.82
N LYS A 253 8.35 -11.23 6.03
CA LYS A 253 8.74 -12.65 6.12
C LYS A 253 9.44 -13.13 4.85
N MET A 254 8.92 -12.76 3.68
CA MET A 254 9.52 -13.18 2.41
C MET A 254 10.89 -12.53 2.19
N MET A 255 11.05 -11.26 2.50
CA MET A 255 12.33 -10.57 2.35
C MET A 255 13.38 -11.09 3.35
N GLU A 256 12.99 -11.39 4.58
CA GLU A 256 13.86 -12.05 5.58
C GLU A 256 14.35 -13.42 5.08
N GLU A 257 13.46 -14.22 4.48
CA GLU A 257 13.81 -15.53 3.89
C GLU A 257 14.81 -15.36 2.73
N VAL A 258 14.60 -14.38 1.84
CA VAL A 258 15.55 -14.07 0.75
C VAL A 258 16.93 -13.75 1.33
N LEU A 259 17.01 -12.84 2.32
CA LEU A 259 18.28 -12.44 2.92
C LEU A 259 18.97 -13.60 3.68
N LEU A 260 18.19 -14.42 4.36
CA LEU A 260 18.69 -15.62 5.02
C LEU A 260 19.33 -16.58 4.00
N ARG A 261 18.63 -16.88 2.90
CA ARG A 261 19.15 -17.77 1.85
C ARG A 261 20.38 -17.20 1.15
N ILE A 262 20.45 -15.88 0.95
CA ILE A 262 21.66 -15.22 0.44
C ILE A 262 22.83 -15.42 1.41
N SER A 263 22.62 -15.18 2.70
CA SER A 263 23.66 -15.32 3.71
C SER A 263 24.20 -16.76 3.86
N GLN A 264 23.36 -17.74 3.55
CA GLN A 264 23.68 -19.17 3.61
C GLN A 264 24.17 -19.74 2.27
N ASP A 265 24.30 -18.92 1.24
CA ASP A 265 24.59 -19.35 -0.14
C ASP A 265 23.69 -20.52 -0.57
N SER A 266 22.39 -20.40 -0.34
CA SER A 266 21.39 -21.42 -0.50
C SER A 266 20.56 -21.23 -1.80
N ALA A 267 19.36 -21.82 -1.87
CA ALA A 267 18.48 -21.85 -3.05
C ALA A 267 17.77 -20.48 -3.25
N VAL A 268 18.48 -19.50 -3.78
CA VAL A 268 17.99 -18.13 -4.07
C VAL A 268 18.66 -17.56 -5.30
N ALA A 269 17.94 -16.72 -6.04
CA ALA A 269 18.45 -15.90 -7.14
C ALA A 269 17.98 -14.45 -6.95
N TYR A 270 18.80 -13.45 -7.34
CA TYR A 270 18.43 -12.05 -7.26
C TYR A 270 19.01 -11.26 -8.44
N GLY A 271 18.33 -10.16 -8.78
CA GLY A 271 18.59 -9.42 -9.99
C GLY A 271 18.03 -10.12 -11.25
N ARG A 272 17.82 -9.34 -12.31
CA ARG A 272 17.11 -9.79 -13.53
C ARG A 272 17.73 -11.01 -14.19
N GLN A 273 19.06 -11.01 -14.30
CA GLN A 273 19.76 -12.09 -15.00
C GLN A 273 19.62 -13.42 -14.27
N GLN A 274 19.96 -13.49 -12.98
CA GLN A 274 19.92 -14.75 -12.23
C GLN A 274 18.48 -15.28 -12.07
N VAL A 275 17.51 -14.38 -11.88
CA VAL A 275 16.11 -14.76 -11.81
C VAL A 275 15.61 -15.29 -13.16
N GLY A 276 16.01 -14.64 -14.28
CA GLY A 276 15.71 -15.12 -15.63
C GLY A 276 16.25 -16.52 -15.88
N GLU A 277 17.53 -16.77 -15.58
CA GLU A 277 18.15 -18.10 -15.66
C GLU A 277 17.41 -19.12 -14.79
N ALA A 278 17.06 -18.76 -13.56
CA ALA A 278 16.33 -19.66 -12.65
C ALA A 278 14.92 -20.02 -13.16
N ILE A 279 14.24 -19.09 -13.83
CA ILE A 279 12.95 -19.33 -14.49
C ILE A 279 13.13 -20.32 -15.65
N GLU A 280 14.14 -20.11 -16.50
CA GLU A 280 14.42 -21.03 -17.62
C GLU A 280 14.70 -22.47 -17.17
N PHE A 281 15.36 -22.64 -16.03
CA PHE A 281 15.59 -23.96 -15.41
C PHE A 281 14.37 -24.53 -14.66
N GLY A 282 13.25 -23.80 -14.58
CA GLY A 282 12.07 -24.23 -13.83
C GLY A 282 12.29 -24.38 -12.33
N ALA A 283 13.36 -23.74 -11.80
CA ALA A 283 13.77 -23.86 -10.41
C ALA A 283 13.00 -22.95 -9.47
N VAL A 284 12.21 -22.01 -9.98
CA VAL A 284 11.56 -20.97 -9.18
C VAL A 284 10.33 -21.50 -8.46
N GLU A 285 10.27 -21.26 -7.14
CA GLU A 285 9.11 -21.51 -6.30
C GLU A 285 8.29 -20.23 -6.11
N GLN A 286 8.98 -19.12 -5.76
CA GLN A 286 8.36 -17.83 -5.57
C GLN A 286 9.22 -16.73 -6.19
N VAL A 287 8.58 -15.71 -6.79
CA VAL A 287 9.24 -14.49 -7.26
C VAL A 287 8.80 -13.33 -6.40
N LEU A 288 9.75 -12.58 -5.86
CA LEU A 288 9.53 -11.30 -5.22
C LEU A 288 9.87 -10.20 -6.22
N ILE A 289 8.99 -9.22 -6.36
CA ILE A 289 9.17 -8.10 -7.28
C ILE A 289 8.82 -6.79 -6.58
N ALA A 290 9.66 -5.77 -6.74
CA ALA A 290 9.32 -4.43 -6.31
C ALA A 290 8.22 -3.83 -7.21
N ASP A 291 7.27 -3.13 -6.61
CA ASP A 291 6.13 -2.52 -7.31
C ASP A 291 6.56 -1.54 -8.41
N THR A 292 7.74 -0.93 -8.30
CA THR A 292 8.33 -0.06 -9.32
C THR A 292 8.62 -0.76 -10.63
N LEU A 293 8.87 -2.07 -10.62
CA LEU A 293 9.16 -2.87 -11.81
C LEU A 293 7.92 -3.45 -12.51
N LEU A 294 6.72 -3.27 -11.97
CA LEU A 294 5.48 -3.77 -12.58
C LEU A 294 5.14 -3.12 -13.94
N ARG A 295 5.83 -2.05 -14.31
CA ARG A 295 5.69 -1.35 -15.60
C ARG A 295 6.82 -1.64 -16.59
N ASP A 296 7.79 -2.45 -16.19
CA ASP A 296 8.90 -2.88 -17.02
C ASP A 296 8.48 -4.10 -17.83
N GLU A 297 8.39 -3.97 -19.15
CA GLU A 297 7.89 -5.02 -20.04
C GLU A 297 8.74 -6.30 -19.98
N ASP A 298 10.07 -6.16 -19.91
CA ASP A 298 10.98 -7.31 -19.81
C ASP A 298 10.75 -8.08 -18.53
N VAL A 299 10.58 -7.37 -17.41
CA VAL A 299 10.33 -7.98 -16.10
C VAL A 299 8.94 -8.63 -16.09
N MET A 300 7.94 -7.99 -16.70
CA MET A 300 6.60 -8.58 -16.79
C MET A 300 6.60 -9.88 -17.62
N HIS A 301 7.39 -9.95 -18.68
CA HIS A 301 7.56 -11.18 -19.44
C HIS A 301 8.21 -12.33 -18.62
N LEU A 302 9.19 -11.99 -17.75
CA LEU A 302 9.76 -12.95 -16.80
C LEU A 302 8.70 -13.46 -15.81
N ILE A 303 7.84 -12.57 -15.30
CA ILE A 303 6.76 -12.94 -14.38
C ILE A 303 5.76 -13.86 -15.04
N GLU A 304 5.32 -13.58 -16.27
CA GLU A 304 4.40 -14.44 -17.03
C GLU A 304 4.97 -15.85 -17.22
N LYS A 305 6.27 -15.96 -17.54
CA LYS A 305 6.94 -17.26 -17.61
C LYS A 305 6.96 -17.98 -16.26
N ALA A 306 7.23 -17.26 -15.16
CA ALA A 306 7.24 -17.83 -13.82
C ALA A 306 5.84 -18.32 -13.41
N GLU A 307 4.78 -17.55 -13.68
CA GLU A 307 3.38 -17.94 -13.45
C GLU A 307 2.99 -19.18 -14.24
N ALA A 308 3.42 -19.27 -15.52
CA ALA A 308 3.18 -20.45 -16.35
C ALA A 308 3.82 -21.73 -15.75
N MET A 309 4.91 -21.57 -14.99
CA MET A 309 5.59 -22.65 -14.25
C MET A 309 5.05 -22.82 -12.82
N ARG A 310 3.91 -22.21 -12.50
CA ARG A 310 3.24 -22.26 -11.19
C ARG A 310 4.08 -21.66 -10.04
N ALA A 311 4.95 -20.69 -10.34
CA ALA A 311 5.60 -19.91 -9.31
C ALA A 311 4.61 -18.90 -8.69
N THR A 312 4.70 -18.68 -7.38
CA THR A 312 3.91 -17.66 -6.71
C THR A 312 4.60 -16.29 -6.87
N ILE A 313 3.86 -15.27 -7.25
CA ILE A 313 4.40 -13.91 -7.38
C ILE A 313 4.03 -13.09 -6.15
N VAL A 314 5.01 -12.42 -5.56
CA VAL A 314 4.83 -11.53 -4.40
C VAL A 314 5.33 -10.14 -4.75
N VAL A 315 4.43 -9.16 -4.74
CA VAL A 315 4.80 -7.75 -4.97
C VAL A 315 5.10 -7.09 -3.64
N LEU A 316 6.29 -6.49 -3.53
CA LEU A 316 6.72 -5.73 -2.37
C LEU A 316 6.59 -4.22 -2.66
N SER A 317 6.08 -3.48 -1.67
CA SER A 317 5.98 -2.03 -1.76
C SER A 317 7.35 -1.37 -1.61
N SER A 318 7.79 -0.64 -2.63
CA SER A 318 9.04 0.14 -2.59
C SER A 318 9.00 1.32 -1.60
N SER A 319 7.82 1.66 -1.07
CA SER A 319 7.65 2.66 0.00
C SER A 319 7.84 2.07 1.41
N PHE A 320 8.11 0.77 1.51
CA PHE A 320 8.32 0.05 2.76
C PHE A 320 9.67 -0.71 2.73
N GLU A 321 10.32 -0.86 3.90
CA GLU A 321 11.70 -1.35 4.00
C GLU A 321 11.97 -2.67 3.27
N PRO A 322 11.12 -3.72 3.31
CA PRO A 322 11.35 -4.94 2.55
C PRO A 322 11.49 -4.68 1.05
N GLY A 323 10.64 -3.81 0.49
CA GLY A 323 10.70 -3.42 -0.92
C GLY A 323 11.91 -2.53 -1.23
N GLU A 324 12.28 -1.60 -0.33
CA GLU A 324 13.52 -0.80 -0.46
C GLU A 324 14.75 -1.71 -0.53
N ARG A 325 14.82 -2.73 0.33
CA ARG A 325 15.90 -3.75 0.32
C ARG A 325 15.89 -4.56 -0.98
N LEU A 326 14.71 -4.94 -1.46
CA LEU A 326 14.59 -5.65 -2.73
C LEU A 326 15.07 -4.79 -3.90
N VAL A 327 14.72 -3.49 -3.92
CA VAL A 327 15.21 -2.55 -4.93
C VAL A 327 16.74 -2.48 -4.92
N ALA A 328 17.38 -2.47 -3.74
CA ALA A 328 18.84 -2.51 -3.60
C ALA A 328 19.45 -3.81 -4.16
N LEU A 329 18.71 -4.92 -4.21
CA LEU A 329 19.12 -6.19 -4.81
C LEU A 329 18.80 -6.28 -6.33
N GLY A 330 18.36 -5.19 -6.95
CA GLY A 330 17.96 -5.13 -8.37
C GLY A 330 16.46 -5.23 -8.61
N GLY A 331 15.63 -5.10 -7.58
CA GLY A 331 14.18 -5.00 -7.65
C GLY A 331 13.43 -6.32 -7.86
N ILE A 332 14.14 -7.43 -8.10
CA ILE A 332 13.57 -8.75 -8.29
C ILE A 332 14.44 -9.81 -7.64
N ALA A 333 13.82 -10.78 -6.95
CA ALA A 333 14.47 -11.95 -6.38
C ALA A 333 13.56 -13.17 -6.50
N ALA A 334 14.14 -14.37 -6.43
CA ALA A 334 13.41 -15.62 -6.47
C ALA A 334 13.89 -16.59 -5.38
N LEU A 335 12.95 -17.17 -4.65
CA LEU A 335 13.17 -18.33 -3.82
C LEU A 335 13.06 -19.59 -4.72
N LEU A 336 14.07 -20.44 -4.65
CA LEU A 336 14.18 -21.58 -5.52
C LEU A 336 13.81 -22.88 -4.80
N ARG A 337 13.30 -23.84 -5.55
CA ARG A 337 12.98 -25.19 -5.07
C ARG A 337 14.25 -26.00 -4.76
N TYR A 338 15.34 -25.70 -5.46
CA TYR A 338 16.65 -26.32 -5.30
C TYR A 338 17.75 -25.33 -5.70
N ARG A 339 18.94 -25.54 -5.14
CA ARG A 339 20.11 -24.69 -5.46
C ARG A 339 20.57 -24.94 -6.88
N LEU A 340 20.75 -23.88 -7.66
CA LEU A 340 21.41 -23.94 -8.96
C LEU A 340 22.93 -23.92 -8.71
N VAL A 341 23.59 -24.96 -9.16
CA VAL A 341 25.05 -25.03 -9.16
C VAL A 341 25.55 -24.27 -10.39
N LYS A 342 26.32 -23.22 -10.16
CA LYS A 342 27.01 -22.48 -11.23
C LYS A 342 28.19 -23.24 -11.77
#